data_d72a339df6b4e3ce93676c29903facaa
#
_entry.id   d72a339df6b4e3ce93676c29903facaa
#
_cell.length_a   1.000
_cell.length_b   1.000
_cell.length_c   1.000
_cell.angle_alpha   90.00
_cell.angle_beta   90.00
_cell.angle_gamma   90.00
#
_symmetry.space_group_name_H-M   'P 1'
#
loop_
_entity.id
_entity.type
_entity.pdbx_description
1 polymer ?
#
loop_
_entity_poly.entity_id
_entity_poly.type
_entity_poly.pdbx_seq_one_letter_code
_entity_poly.pdbx_strand_id
1 'polypeptide(L)'
;MKKLLALLTLATLLMTAFVCPTLAESPMTGGWSAYTDDPTEIPAEALDALNAALEELVGCVYKPIALLATQVVAGTNYCFLCETTVVAPDAQPSYALVYVFDGLSGEHEILRVQEIEFSAFE
;
A
#
# COMPACT_ATOMS: atom_id res chain seq x y z
N MET A 1 48.45 18.19 31.34
CA MET A 1 47.49 19.02 30.64
C MET A 1 47.41 18.68 29.22
N LYS A 2 48.48 18.63 28.55
CA LYS A 2 48.40 18.36 27.12
C LYS A 2 47.78 17.03 26.81
N LYS A 3 47.96 16.07 27.67
CA LYS A 3 47.41 14.78 27.41
C LYS A 3 45.88 14.75 27.51
N LEU A 4 45.37 15.61 28.33
CA LEU A 4 43.94 15.68 28.47
C LEU A 4 43.27 16.23 27.24
N LEU A 5 43.92 17.18 26.62
CA LEU A 5 43.40 17.77 25.40
C LEU A 5 43.37 16.77 24.26
N ALA A 6 44.36 15.93 24.20
CA ALA A 6 44.39 14.93 23.16
C ALA A 6 43.28 13.90 23.32
N LEU A 7 42.98 13.58 24.55
CA LEU A 7 41.92 12.64 24.81
C LEU A 7 40.55 13.21 24.44
N LEU A 8 40.37 14.47 24.68
CA LEU A 8 39.11 15.10 24.36
C LEU A 8 38.87 15.15 22.87
N THR A 9 39.88 15.41 22.12
CA THR A 9 39.71 15.45 20.69
C THR A 9 39.41 14.09 20.12
N LEU A 10 39.97 13.08 20.70
CA LEU A 10 39.70 11.75 20.22
C LEU A 10 38.25 11.33 20.51
N ALA A 11 37.75 11.71 21.64
CA ALA A 11 36.41 11.38 22.00
C ALA A 11 35.36 12.03 21.09
N THR A 12 35.65 13.27 20.71
CA THR A 12 34.73 13.94 19.81
C THR A 12 34.72 13.31 18.42
N LEU A 13 35.83 12.80 18.02
CA LEU A 13 35.88 12.21 16.71
C LEU A 13 35.06 10.93 16.65
N LEU A 14 35.03 10.19 17.71
CA LEU A 14 34.30 8.97 17.73
C LEU A 14 32.80 9.19 17.66
N MET A 15 32.35 10.27 18.17
CA MET A 15 30.93 10.52 18.17
C MET A 15 30.37 10.79 16.79
N THR A 16 31.15 11.40 15.95
CA THR A 16 30.63 11.76 14.65
C THR A 16 30.45 10.58 13.72
N ALA A 17 31.17 9.52 13.94
CA ALA A 17 31.06 8.40 13.06
C ALA A 17 29.82 7.58 13.26
N PHE A 18 29.10 7.87 14.32
CA PHE A 18 28.01 7.04 14.66
C PHE A 18 26.74 7.35 13.95
N VAL A 19 26.63 8.48 13.41
CA VAL A 19 25.37 8.95 12.96
C VAL A 19 24.90 8.41 11.64
N CYS A 20 25.79 8.11 10.79
CA CYS A 20 25.40 7.85 9.50
C CYS A 20 24.48 6.77 9.19
N PRO A 21 24.68 5.68 9.66
CA PRO A 21 24.04 4.58 9.02
C PRO A 21 22.66 4.30 9.34
N THR A 22 22.18 4.93 10.29
CA THR A 22 20.99 4.40 10.80
C THR A 22 19.81 4.62 10.04
N LEU A 23 19.89 5.45 9.10
CA LEU A 23 18.65 5.82 8.68
C LEU A 23 18.18 5.08 7.62
N ALA A 24 18.98 4.63 6.93
CA ALA A 24 18.63 4.18 5.71
C ALA A 24 17.74 3.03 5.71
N GLU A 25 17.72 2.39 6.76
CA GLU A 25 17.10 1.27 6.62
C GLU A 25 15.80 1.09 6.93
N SER A 26 15.20 1.96 7.30
CA SER A 26 13.95 1.72 7.68
C SER A 26 13.01 1.21 6.77
N PRO A 27 13.15 0.93 5.73
CA PRO A 27 12.15 0.61 4.86
C PRO A 27 11.46 -0.65 5.01
N MET A 28 11.14 -0.95 6.11
CA MET A 28 10.49 -2.08 6.28
C MET A 28 9.18 -2.15 5.66
N THR A 29 8.44 -1.17 5.65
CA THR A 29 7.25 -1.14 4.87
C THR A 29 7.68 -0.59 3.57
N GLY A 30 7.65 -1.33 2.58
CA GLY A 30 7.99 -0.85 1.28
C GLY A 30 7.03 0.20 0.79
N GLY A 31 7.42 0.99 -0.15
CA GLY A 31 6.52 1.88 -0.83
C GLY A 31 5.63 1.11 -1.78
N TRP A 32 4.66 1.79 -2.35
CA TRP A 32 3.84 1.20 -3.37
C TRP A 32 4.63 1.00 -4.66
N SER A 33 4.46 -0.13 -5.28
CA SER A 33 5.11 -0.45 -6.55
C SER A 33 4.05 -0.82 -7.57
N ALA A 34 4.20 -0.33 -8.78
CA ALA A 34 3.28 -0.70 -9.83
C ALA A 34 3.38 -2.21 -10.09
N TYR A 35 2.25 -2.82 -10.36
CA TYR A 35 2.23 -4.23 -10.71
C TYR A 35 2.88 -4.38 -12.09
N THR A 36 3.82 -5.28 -12.19
CA THR A 36 4.64 -5.36 -13.40
C THR A 36 4.16 -6.38 -14.42
N ASP A 37 3.28 -7.26 -14.05
CA ASP A 37 2.69 -8.19 -15.00
C ASP A 37 1.43 -7.58 -15.60
N ASP A 38 0.68 -8.32 -16.38
CA ASP A 38 -0.54 -7.81 -17.00
C ASP A 38 -1.55 -7.43 -15.92
N PRO A 39 -1.89 -6.16 -15.77
CA PRO A 39 -2.81 -5.73 -14.71
C PRO A 39 -4.19 -6.37 -14.81
N THR A 40 -4.61 -6.77 -16.00
CA THR A 40 -5.94 -7.35 -16.18
C THR A 40 -5.96 -8.83 -15.85
N GLU A 41 -4.79 -9.45 -15.67
CA GLU A 41 -4.72 -10.84 -15.26
C GLU A 41 -4.43 -10.87 -13.77
N ILE A 42 -5.45 -10.70 -12.96
CA ILE A 42 -5.30 -10.61 -11.51
C ILE A 42 -4.95 -11.99 -10.94
N PRO A 43 -3.85 -12.11 -10.17
CA PRO A 43 -3.51 -13.38 -9.56
C PRO A 43 -4.61 -13.87 -8.62
N ALA A 44 -4.78 -15.19 -8.56
CA ALA A 44 -5.85 -15.78 -7.76
C ALA A 44 -5.78 -15.37 -6.29
N GLU A 45 -4.58 -15.30 -5.72
CA GLU A 45 -4.44 -14.92 -4.33
C GLU A 45 -4.86 -13.47 -4.07
N ALA A 46 -4.59 -12.58 -5.01
CA ALA A 46 -4.99 -11.19 -4.89
C ALA A 46 -6.52 -11.07 -5.02
N LEU A 47 -7.08 -11.82 -5.95
CA LEU A 47 -8.52 -11.80 -6.16
C LEU A 47 -9.25 -12.39 -4.94
N ASP A 48 -8.72 -13.44 -4.35
CA ASP A 48 -9.30 -14.03 -3.15
C ASP A 48 -9.28 -13.04 -1.99
N ALA A 49 -8.19 -12.30 -1.84
CA ALA A 49 -8.07 -11.28 -0.80
C ALA A 49 -9.10 -10.17 -1.01
N LEU A 50 -9.28 -9.73 -2.25
CA LEU A 50 -10.27 -8.72 -2.55
C LEU A 50 -11.69 -9.23 -2.24
N ASN A 51 -12.02 -10.41 -2.69
CA ASN A 51 -13.36 -10.95 -2.47
C ASN A 51 -13.64 -11.15 -0.98
N ALA A 52 -12.68 -11.61 -0.22
CA ALA A 52 -12.84 -11.77 1.21
C ALA A 52 -13.04 -10.43 1.91
N ALA A 53 -12.29 -9.42 1.51
CA ALA A 53 -12.42 -8.10 2.10
C ALA A 53 -13.75 -7.44 1.73
N LEU A 54 -14.23 -7.68 0.52
CA LEU A 54 -15.49 -7.09 0.06
C LEU A 54 -16.70 -7.64 0.77
N GLU A 55 -16.59 -8.80 1.43
CA GLU A 55 -17.72 -9.35 2.17
C GLU A 55 -18.20 -8.41 3.26
N GLU A 56 -17.39 -7.49 3.71
CA GLU A 56 -17.79 -6.56 4.73
C GLU A 56 -18.57 -5.36 4.17
N LEU A 57 -18.56 -5.18 2.87
CA LEU A 57 -19.22 -4.03 2.24
C LEU A 57 -20.55 -4.44 1.64
N VAL A 58 -21.58 -3.66 1.92
CA VAL A 58 -22.91 -3.91 1.38
C VAL A 58 -23.40 -2.67 0.65
N GLY A 59 -24.34 -2.86 -0.24
CA GLY A 59 -24.95 -1.72 -0.94
C GLY A 59 -24.29 -1.35 -2.25
N CYS A 60 -23.18 -1.97 -2.58
CA CYS A 60 -22.47 -1.69 -3.83
C CYS A 60 -21.84 -2.97 -4.35
N VAL A 61 -21.86 -3.15 -5.65
CA VAL A 61 -21.19 -4.27 -6.30
C VAL A 61 -19.86 -3.77 -6.84
N TYR A 62 -18.79 -4.48 -6.51
CA TYR A 62 -17.45 -4.14 -6.96
C TYR A 62 -16.98 -5.21 -7.93
N LYS A 63 -16.67 -4.80 -9.14
CA LYS A 63 -16.17 -5.70 -10.16
C LYS A 63 -14.73 -5.37 -10.45
N PRO A 64 -13.79 -6.25 -10.09
CA PRO A 64 -12.38 -5.95 -10.31
C PRO A 64 -12.04 -5.96 -11.80
N ILE A 65 -11.31 -4.95 -12.23
CA ILE A 65 -10.87 -4.81 -13.60
C ILE A 65 -9.38 -5.07 -13.70
N ALA A 66 -8.61 -4.56 -12.77
CA ALA A 66 -7.15 -4.66 -12.85
C ALA A 66 -6.51 -4.55 -11.48
N LEU A 67 -5.36 -5.20 -11.33
CA LEU A 67 -4.48 -4.99 -10.18
C LEU A 67 -3.43 -3.99 -10.60
N LEU A 68 -3.38 -2.84 -9.93
CA LEU A 68 -2.52 -1.74 -10.35
C LEU A 68 -1.21 -1.67 -9.59
N ALA A 69 -1.23 -1.97 -8.33
CA ALA A 69 -0.05 -1.79 -7.48
C ALA A 69 -0.10 -2.66 -6.24
N THR A 70 1.04 -2.91 -5.67
CA THR A 70 1.17 -3.68 -4.43
C THR A 70 2.12 -2.97 -3.47
N GLN A 71 1.97 -3.27 -2.19
CA GLN A 71 2.88 -2.74 -1.17
C GLN A 71 3.16 -3.86 -0.19
N VAL A 72 4.42 -4.12 0.07
CA VAL A 72 4.81 -5.15 1.03
C VAL A 72 4.78 -4.56 2.43
N VAL A 73 4.02 -5.19 3.28
CA VAL A 73 3.89 -4.81 4.69
C VAL A 73 4.02 -6.11 5.49
N ALA A 74 3.39 -6.23 6.62
CA ALA A 74 3.28 -7.53 7.26
C ALA A 74 2.14 -8.28 6.57
N GLY A 75 2.39 -8.70 5.37
CA GLY A 75 1.42 -9.20 4.41
C GLY A 75 1.59 -8.41 3.13
N THR A 76 0.52 -8.19 2.42
CA THR A 76 0.53 -7.42 1.18
C THR A 76 -0.69 -6.50 1.11
N ASN A 77 -0.46 -5.27 0.74
CA ASN A 77 -1.54 -4.38 0.38
C ASN A 77 -1.66 -4.38 -1.14
N TYR A 78 -2.87 -4.43 -1.63
CA TYR A 78 -3.16 -4.42 -3.04
C TYR A 78 -3.99 -3.19 -3.41
N CYS A 79 -3.76 -2.63 -4.57
CA CYS A 79 -4.60 -1.56 -5.11
C CYS A 79 -5.25 -2.06 -6.39
N PHE A 80 -6.56 -2.20 -6.36
CA PHE A 80 -7.32 -2.66 -7.52
C PHE A 80 -8.09 -1.52 -8.15
N LEU A 81 -8.23 -1.57 -9.46
CA LEU A 81 -9.19 -0.75 -10.15
C LEU A 81 -10.49 -1.57 -10.26
N CYS A 82 -11.58 -1.04 -9.78
CA CYS A 82 -12.86 -1.73 -9.81
C CYS A 82 -13.94 -0.87 -10.46
N GLU A 83 -14.86 -1.53 -11.15
CA GLU A 83 -16.10 -0.89 -11.56
C GLU A 83 -17.07 -1.05 -10.40
N THR A 84 -17.73 -0.01 -10.01
CA THR A 84 -18.63 -0.03 -8.87
C THR A 84 -20.04 0.33 -9.30
N THR A 85 -21.02 -0.36 -8.77
CA THR A 85 -22.42 -0.08 -9.07
C THR A 85 -23.24 -0.17 -7.78
N VAL A 86 -23.92 0.90 -7.44
CA VAL A 86 -24.77 0.91 -6.26
C VAL A 86 -25.96 0.00 -6.51
N VAL A 87 -26.37 -0.73 -5.50
CA VAL A 87 -27.52 -1.64 -5.61
C VAL A 87 -28.78 -0.80 -5.49
N ALA A 88 -29.19 -0.20 -6.57
CA ALA A 88 -30.38 0.66 -6.66
C ALA A 88 -30.88 0.68 -8.09
N PRO A 89 -32.18 0.94 -8.32
CA PRO A 89 -32.70 1.02 -9.67
C PRO A 89 -32.01 2.13 -10.44
N ASP A 90 -31.73 1.87 -11.71
CA ASP A 90 -31.15 2.87 -12.62
C ASP A 90 -29.78 3.40 -12.18
N ALA A 91 -29.07 2.68 -11.33
CA ALA A 91 -27.73 3.11 -10.92
C ALA A 91 -26.76 3.01 -12.09
N GLN A 92 -25.93 4.03 -12.23
CA GLN A 92 -24.90 4.05 -13.26
C GLN A 92 -23.59 3.54 -12.67
N PRO A 93 -22.80 2.80 -13.43
CA PRO A 93 -21.51 2.34 -12.92
C PRO A 93 -20.54 3.52 -12.78
N SER A 94 -19.67 3.41 -11.81
CA SER A 94 -18.56 4.32 -11.67
C SER A 94 -17.30 3.50 -11.42
N TYR A 95 -16.19 4.14 -11.14
CA TYR A 95 -14.93 3.45 -10.96
C TYR A 95 -14.25 3.92 -9.69
N ALA A 96 -13.54 3.02 -9.06
CA ALA A 96 -12.84 3.34 -7.81
C ALA A 96 -11.55 2.55 -7.70
N LEU A 97 -10.61 3.11 -6.96
CA LEU A 97 -9.44 2.39 -6.51
C LEU A 97 -9.80 1.76 -5.16
N VAL A 98 -9.64 0.47 -5.05
CA VAL A 98 -9.94 -0.26 -3.83
C VAL A 98 -8.64 -0.79 -3.25
N TYR A 99 -8.32 -0.39 -2.04
CA TYR A 99 -7.10 -0.77 -1.35
C TYR A 99 -7.42 -1.86 -0.34
N VAL A 100 -6.76 -2.99 -0.45
CA VAL A 100 -7.05 -4.17 0.36
C VAL A 100 -5.79 -4.62 1.09
N PHE A 101 -5.93 -4.96 2.35
CA PHE A 101 -4.86 -5.59 3.12
C PHE A 101 -5.08 -7.10 3.15
N ASP A 102 -4.03 -7.85 2.84
CA ASP A 102 -4.01 -9.30 2.95
C ASP A 102 -2.92 -9.64 3.95
N GLY A 103 -3.32 -9.95 5.17
CA GLY A 103 -2.40 -10.20 6.25
C GLY A 103 -1.79 -11.59 6.24
N LEU A 104 -0.68 -11.76 6.93
CA LEU A 104 0.02 -13.03 6.97
C LEU A 104 -0.75 -14.11 7.72
N SER A 105 -1.66 -13.72 8.58
CA SER A 105 -2.46 -14.66 9.36
C SER A 105 -3.85 -14.89 8.80
N GLY A 106 -4.07 -14.48 7.57
CA GLY A 106 -5.36 -14.69 6.92
C GLY A 106 -6.36 -13.56 7.09
N GLU A 107 -5.95 -12.43 7.68
CA GLU A 107 -6.84 -11.30 7.78
C GLU A 107 -6.99 -10.62 6.44
N HIS A 108 -8.18 -10.14 6.16
CA HIS A 108 -8.44 -9.36 4.94
C HIS A 108 -9.25 -8.14 5.33
N GLU A 109 -8.87 -6.98 4.82
CA GLU A 109 -9.51 -5.75 5.21
C GLU A 109 -9.51 -4.76 4.08
N ILE A 110 -10.60 -4.01 3.91
CA ILE A 110 -10.63 -2.88 3.00
C ILE A 110 -9.98 -1.70 3.72
N LEU A 111 -8.88 -1.22 3.17
CA LEU A 111 -8.20 -0.08 3.75
C LEU A 111 -8.83 1.23 3.30
N ARG A 112 -9.28 1.29 2.06
CA ARG A 112 -9.78 2.53 1.50
C ARG A 112 -10.46 2.25 0.18
N VAL A 113 -11.50 3.00 -0.12
CA VAL A 113 -12.12 3.04 -1.44
C VAL A 113 -12.06 4.49 -1.91
N GLN A 114 -11.42 4.73 -3.02
CA GLN A 114 -11.27 6.06 -3.55
C GLN A 114 -11.98 6.14 -4.90
N GLU A 115 -13.09 6.84 -4.95
CA GLU A 115 -13.84 6.98 -6.18
C GLU A 115 -13.07 7.84 -7.19
N ILE A 116 -13.15 7.47 -8.45
CA ILE A 116 -12.48 8.21 -9.51
C ILE A 116 -13.50 9.11 -10.19
N GLU A 117 -13.19 10.40 -10.30
CA GLU A 117 -14.06 11.34 -10.95
C GLU A 117 -13.45 11.79 -12.25
N PHE A 118 -14.29 11.93 -13.26
CA PHE A 118 -13.82 12.30 -14.58
C PHE A 118 -14.21 13.73 -14.99
N SER A 119 -14.76 14.47 -14.08
CA SER A 119 -15.23 15.83 -14.39
C SER A 119 -14.10 16.81 -14.68
N ALA A 120 -12.88 16.45 -14.34
CA ALA A 120 -11.74 17.35 -14.54
C ALA A 120 -11.45 17.64 -16.01
N PHE A 121 -12.07 16.91 -16.90
CA PHE A 121 -11.77 17.06 -18.31
C PHE A 121 -12.90 17.75 -19.10
N GLU A 122 -13.82 18.32 -18.43
CA GLU A 122 -14.89 19.05 -19.10
C GLU A 122 -14.49 20.43 -19.55
#